data_801d34d99245fddc371a365e4d1343a0
#
_entry.id   801d34d99245fddc371a365e4d1343a0
#
_cell.length_a   1.000
_cell.length_b   1.000
_cell.length_c   1.000
_cell.angle_alpha   90.00
_cell.angle_beta   90.00
_cell.angle_gamma   90.00
#
_symmetry.space_group_name_H-M   'P 1'
#
loop_
_entity.id
_entity.type
_entity.pdbx_description
1 polymer ?
#
loop_
_entity_poly.entity_id
_entity_poly.type
_entity_poly.pdbx_seq_one_letter_code
_entity_poly.pdbx_strand_id
1 'polypeptide(L)'
;VAVSMMDGNSGLSLTQEVIDEAVDFRQAMARLYKEFSAEGDWFFKPWNKEVVTDPQTGKTYDFADAPTQLLTTDQNCWVMRPGESWHGFKDLPDNWSMLDPIKVSILAPGMGDDGELEESGVPAALVTAWLGRHGIVPTRTTDFQIMFLFSMGITRGKWGTLINTLCSFKHHYDANTP
;
A
#
# COMPACT_ATOMS: atom_id res chain seq x y z
N VAL A 1 -1.44 -8.06 -30.07
CA VAL A 1 -1.34 -8.30 -28.63
C VAL A 1 -2.25 -7.35 -27.86
N ALA A 2 -2.07 -6.00 -27.94
CA ALA A 2 -2.90 -5.07 -27.16
C ALA A 2 -4.41 -5.22 -27.42
N VAL A 3 -4.83 -5.33 -28.70
CA VAL A 3 -6.26 -5.52 -29.05
C VAL A 3 -6.79 -6.83 -28.48
N SER A 4 -6.04 -7.92 -28.57
CA SER A 4 -6.48 -9.22 -28.04
C SER A 4 -6.53 -9.27 -26.51
N MET A 5 -5.79 -8.40 -25.83
CA MET A 5 -5.90 -8.23 -24.37
C MET A 5 -7.10 -7.40 -23.96
N MET A 6 -7.56 -6.50 -24.85
CA MET A 6 -8.72 -5.64 -24.62
C MET A 6 -10.04 -6.28 -25.10
N ASP A 7 -9.97 -7.35 -25.87
CA ASP A 7 -11.11 -8.05 -26.46
C ASP A 7 -11.41 -9.32 -25.64
N GLY A 8 -12.62 -9.37 -25.11
CA GLY A 8 -13.13 -10.50 -24.34
C GLY A 8 -12.66 -10.56 -22.87
N ASN A 9 -12.89 -11.69 -22.24
CA ASN A 9 -12.68 -11.89 -20.79
C ASN A 9 -11.22 -11.99 -20.37
N SER A 10 -10.29 -12.24 -21.28
CA SER A 10 -8.86 -12.44 -20.95
C SER A 10 -8.21 -11.19 -20.37
N GLY A 11 -8.53 -10.01 -20.91
CA GLY A 11 -8.01 -8.75 -20.39
C GLY A 11 -8.57 -8.39 -19.01
N LEU A 12 -9.87 -8.68 -18.80
CA LEU A 12 -10.51 -8.48 -17.50
C LEU A 12 -9.93 -9.39 -16.43
N SER A 13 -9.69 -10.66 -16.75
CA SER A 13 -9.04 -11.63 -15.84
C SER A 13 -7.63 -11.15 -15.43
N LEU A 14 -6.82 -10.73 -16.40
CA LEU A 14 -5.47 -10.22 -16.11
C LEU A 14 -5.50 -8.95 -15.25
N THR A 15 -6.46 -8.06 -15.49
CA THR A 15 -6.62 -6.85 -14.67
C THR A 15 -7.05 -7.21 -13.24
N GLN A 16 -7.97 -8.17 -13.11
CA GLN A 16 -8.41 -8.64 -11.79
C GLN A 16 -7.25 -9.27 -11.01
N GLU A 17 -6.44 -10.11 -11.64
CA GLU A 17 -5.25 -10.69 -11.02
C GLU A 17 -4.28 -9.61 -10.49
N VAL A 18 -4.09 -8.53 -11.23
CA VAL A 18 -3.24 -7.40 -10.78
C VAL A 18 -3.82 -6.73 -9.55
N ILE A 19 -5.15 -6.53 -9.51
CA ILE A 19 -5.83 -5.94 -8.35
C ILE A 19 -5.73 -6.88 -7.14
N ASP A 20 -5.95 -8.17 -7.34
CA ASP A 20 -5.88 -9.17 -6.28
C ASP A 20 -4.48 -9.20 -5.64
N GLU A 21 -3.42 -9.24 -6.44
CA GLU A 21 -2.03 -9.21 -5.95
C GLU A 21 -1.69 -7.90 -5.21
N ALA A 22 -2.20 -6.76 -5.70
CA ALA A 22 -1.99 -5.47 -5.05
C ALA A 22 -2.72 -5.39 -3.69
N VAL A 23 -3.93 -5.93 -3.61
CA VAL A 23 -4.71 -6.01 -2.37
C VAL A 23 -4.05 -6.95 -1.37
N ASP A 24 -3.63 -8.13 -1.80
CA ASP A 24 -2.91 -9.10 -0.94
C ASP A 24 -1.64 -8.48 -0.35
N PHE A 25 -0.87 -7.76 -1.17
CA PHE A 25 0.31 -7.04 -0.69
C PHE A 25 -0.06 -5.96 0.34
N ARG A 26 -1.08 -5.12 0.07
CA ARG A 26 -1.53 -4.08 1.01
C ARG A 26 -1.98 -4.67 2.35
N GLN A 27 -2.73 -5.78 2.32
CA GLN A 27 -3.15 -6.48 3.53
C GLN A 27 -1.96 -7.07 4.29
N ALA A 28 -0.99 -7.67 3.60
CA ALA A 28 0.23 -8.17 4.24
C ALA A 28 1.03 -7.04 4.92
N MET A 29 1.18 -5.90 4.25
CA MET A 29 1.84 -4.72 4.82
C MET A 29 1.06 -4.14 6.01
N ALA A 30 -0.28 -4.10 5.93
CA ALA A 30 -1.11 -3.61 7.03
C ALA A 30 -1.01 -4.50 8.27
N ARG A 31 -0.96 -5.82 8.10
CA ARG A 31 -0.74 -6.78 9.21
C ARG A 31 0.63 -6.58 9.86
N LEU A 32 1.69 -6.50 9.07
CA LEU A 32 3.03 -6.25 9.58
C LEU A 32 3.11 -4.92 10.34
N TYR A 33 2.57 -3.84 9.76
CA TYR A 33 2.53 -2.55 10.44
C TYR A 33 1.83 -2.64 11.80
N LYS A 34 0.69 -3.36 11.88
CA LYS A 34 -0.04 -3.57 13.15
C LYS A 34 0.75 -4.39 14.16
N GLU A 35 1.42 -5.46 13.71
CA GLU A 35 2.25 -6.29 14.58
C GLU A 35 3.39 -5.48 15.21
N PHE A 36 4.17 -4.76 14.41
CA PHE A 36 5.25 -3.91 14.92
C PHE A 36 4.72 -2.79 15.82
N SER A 37 3.65 -2.12 15.42
CA SER A 37 3.05 -1.04 16.22
C SER A 37 2.52 -1.54 17.58
N ALA A 38 2.00 -2.76 17.65
CA ALA A 38 1.54 -3.35 18.90
C ALA A 38 2.70 -3.63 19.88
N GLU A 39 3.90 -3.82 19.38
CA GLU A 39 5.14 -3.98 20.15
C GLU A 39 5.82 -2.63 20.48
N GLY A 40 5.24 -1.51 20.01
CA GLY A 40 5.83 -0.17 20.16
C GLY A 40 7.00 0.07 19.21
N ASP A 41 7.09 -0.70 18.13
CA ASP A 41 8.14 -0.63 17.13
C ASP A 41 7.60 -0.08 15.80
N TRP A 42 8.49 0.40 14.94
CA TRP A 42 8.11 1.00 13.68
C TRP A 42 8.11 -0.01 12.52
N PHE A 43 7.24 0.23 11.54
CA PHE A 43 7.29 -0.41 10.23
C PHE A 43 6.69 0.52 9.16
N PHE A 44 6.78 0.13 7.91
CA PHE A 44 6.21 0.87 6.79
C PHE A 44 4.68 0.74 6.78
N LYS A 45 3.97 1.87 6.78
CA LYS A 45 2.51 1.92 6.78
C LYS A 45 1.98 1.92 5.35
N PRO A 46 1.07 1.04 4.94
CA PRO A 46 0.42 1.17 3.63
C PRO A 46 -0.49 2.40 3.62
N TRP A 47 -0.39 3.21 2.57
CA TRP A 47 -1.23 4.40 2.41
C TRP A 47 -2.57 4.02 1.78
N ASN A 48 -3.55 3.73 2.62
CA ASN A 48 -4.93 3.41 2.27
C ASN A 48 -5.83 3.53 3.50
N LYS A 49 -7.15 3.34 3.32
CA LYS A 49 -8.08 3.27 4.43
C LYS A 49 -7.64 2.21 5.44
N GLU A 50 -7.78 2.53 6.72
CA GLU A 50 -7.55 1.57 7.80
C GLU A 50 -8.78 0.69 8.04
N VAL A 51 -9.97 1.26 7.77
CA VAL A 51 -11.26 0.62 8.00
C VAL A 51 -12.10 0.71 6.73
N VAL A 52 -12.76 -0.38 6.37
CA VAL A 52 -13.68 -0.46 5.24
C VAL A 52 -15.03 -1.02 5.68
N THR A 53 -16.11 -0.56 5.04
CA THR A 53 -17.46 -1.03 5.33
C THR A 53 -18.02 -1.74 4.10
N ASP A 54 -18.52 -2.94 4.28
CA ASP A 54 -19.26 -3.65 3.27
C ASP A 54 -20.64 -2.98 3.06
N PRO A 55 -20.92 -2.42 1.90
CA PRO A 55 -22.16 -1.70 1.66
C PRO A 55 -23.41 -2.59 1.62
N GLN A 56 -23.24 -3.89 1.41
CA GLN A 56 -24.36 -4.84 1.35
C GLN A 56 -24.81 -5.27 2.74
N THR A 57 -23.85 -5.47 3.66
CA THR A 57 -24.15 -5.97 5.00
C THR A 57 -24.07 -4.89 6.08
N GLY A 58 -23.46 -3.73 5.79
CA GLY A 58 -23.15 -2.69 6.75
C GLY A 58 -22.03 -3.07 7.74
N LYS A 59 -21.41 -4.24 7.55
CA LYS A 59 -20.35 -4.71 8.44
C LYS A 59 -19.05 -3.96 8.14
N THR A 60 -18.41 -3.51 9.21
CA THR A 60 -17.13 -2.82 9.17
C THR A 60 -15.99 -3.80 9.47
N TYR A 61 -14.90 -3.67 8.74
CA TYR A 61 -13.70 -4.47 8.88
C TYR A 61 -12.47 -3.56 8.97
N ASP A 62 -11.49 -4.00 9.74
CA ASP A 62 -10.14 -3.52 9.56
C ASP A 62 -9.64 -3.92 8.15
N PHE A 63 -8.94 -3.01 7.45
CA PHE A 63 -8.47 -3.29 6.09
C PHE A 63 -7.58 -4.53 6.02
N ALA A 64 -6.74 -4.74 7.03
CA ALA A 64 -5.85 -5.89 7.11
C ALA A 64 -6.58 -7.24 7.10
N ASP A 65 -7.81 -7.26 7.62
CA ASP A 65 -8.62 -8.48 7.85
C ASP A 65 -9.91 -8.50 7.03
N ALA A 66 -10.15 -7.47 6.21
CA ALA A 66 -11.31 -7.41 5.33
C ALA A 66 -11.30 -8.56 4.31
N PRO A 67 -12.47 -9.09 3.91
CA PRO A 67 -12.52 -10.08 2.84
C PRO A 67 -11.86 -9.55 1.57
N THR A 68 -10.88 -10.27 1.02
CA THR A 68 -10.15 -9.88 -0.19
C THR A 68 -11.12 -9.58 -1.34
N GLN A 69 -12.16 -10.42 -1.50
CA GLN A 69 -13.17 -10.20 -2.54
C GLN A 69 -13.89 -8.85 -2.40
N LEU A 70 -14.20 -8.39 -1.18
CA LEU A 70 -14.78 -7.06 -0.96
C LEU A 70 -13.82 -5.97 -1.47
N LEU A 71 -12.54 -6.05 -1.10
CA LEU A 71 -11.53 -5.06 -1.48
C LEU A 71 -11.24 -5.04 -2.98
N THR A 72 -11.35 -6.19 -3.66
CA THR A 72 -11.00 -6.31 -5.08
C THR A 72 -12.17 -6.02 -6.02
N THR A 73 -13.41 -5.99 -5.52
CA THR A 73 -14.61 -5.81 -6.35
C THR A 73 -15.43 -4.58 -5.99
N ASP A 74 -15.33 -4.04 -4.78
CA ASP A 74 -16.13 -2.90 -4.35
C ASP A 74 -15.33 -1.59 -4.39
N GLN A 75 -15.72 -0.70 -5.31
CA GLN A 75 -15.11 0.60 -5.48
C GLN A 75 -15.20 1.47 -4.21
N ASN A 76 -16.21 1.32 -3.36
CA ASN A 76 -16.37 2.12 -2.14
C ASN A 76 -15.22 1.93 -1.14
N CYS A 77 -14.51 0.79 -1.20
CA CYS A 77 -13.31 0.54 -0.40
C CYS A 77 -12.17 1.52 -0.75
N TRP A 78 -12.22 2.16 -1.91
CA TRP A 78 -11.14 2.98 -2.46
C TRP A 78 -11.53 4.46 -2.62
N VAL A 79 -12.82 4.78 -2.59
CA VAL A 79 -13.28 6.18 -2.69
C VAL A 79 -12.74 6.99 -1.54
N MET A 80 -12.11 8.12 -1.87
CA MET A 80 -11.58 9.09 -0.91
C MET A 80 -12.72 10.00 -0.46
N ARG A 81 -12.97 10.03 0.85
CA ARG A 81 -14.02 10.90 1.41
C ARG A 81 -13.39 12.09 2.13
N PRO A 82 -14.05 13.27 2.12
CA PRO A 82 -13.49 14.46 2.74
C PRO A 82 -13.16 14.22 4.23
N GLY A 83 -11.97 14.60 4.64
CA GLY A 83 -11.55 14.58 6.03
C GLY A 83 -11.19 13.22 6.63
N GLU A 84 -11.14 12.14 5.83
CA GLU A 84 -10.62 10.85 6.31
C GLU A 84 -9.14 11.00 6.74
N SER A 85 -8.78 10.48 7.92
CA SER A 85 -7.47 10.66 8.55
C SER A 85 -6.31 10.14 7.71
N TRP A 86 -6.50 9.02 7.01
CA TRP A 86 -5.43 8.37 6.25
C TRP A 86 -4.87 9.20 5.07
N HIS A 87 -5.58 10.25 4.61
CA HIS A 87 -5.10 11.16 3.57
C HIS A 87 -5.18 12.65 3.95
N GLY A 88 -5.98 13.02 4.96
CA GLY A 88 -6.05 14.37 5.52
C GLY A 88 -6.68 15.46 4.63
N PHE A 89 -7.15 15.16 3.41
CA PHE A 89 -7.75 16.16 2.51
C PHE A 89 -9.15 16.56 2.96
N LYS A 90 -9.29 17.74 3.57
CA LYS A 90 -10.55 18.22 4.15
C LYS A 90 -11.56 18.73 3.12
N ASP A 91 -11.05 19.35 2.05
CA ASP A 91 -11.85 20.04 1.03
C ASP A 91 -12.09 19.17 -0.23
N LEU A 92 -11.84 17.86 -0.14
CA LEU A 92 -12.08 16.94 -1.24
C LEU A 92 -13.61 16.81 -1.47
N PRO A 93 -14.13 17.06 -2.68
CA PRO A 93 -15.54 16.80 -2.97
C PRO A 93 -15.86 15.31 -2.80
N ASP A 94 -17.03 15.01 -2.19
CA ASP A 94 -17.45 13.62 -2.00
C ASP A 94 -17.59 12.88 -3.35
N ASN A 95 -17.14 11.64 -3.41
CA ASN A 95 -17.12 10.80 -4.60
C ASN A 95 -16.37 11.36 -5.83
N TRP A 96 -15.49 12.34 -5.62
CA TRP A 96 -14.73 12.96 -6.71
C TRP A 96 -13.52 12.13 -7.13
N SER A 97 -12.89 11.45 -6.20
CA SER A 97 -11.68 10.65 -6.47
C SER A 97 -11.66 9.35 -5.69
N MET A 98 -10.85 8.41 -6.17
CA MET A 98 -10.56 7.17 -5.48
C MET A 98 -9.06 6.88 -5.53
N LEU A 99 -8.59 6.16 -4.53
CA LEU A 99 -7.25 5.59 -4.55
C LEU A 99 -7.21 4.46 -5.59
N ASP A 100 -6.21 4.50 -6.45
CA ASP A 100 -5.97 3.43 -7.42
C ASP A 100 -5.42 2.19 -6.70
N PRO A 101 -6.12 1.05 -6.68
CA PRO A 101 -5.69 -0.15 -5.97
C PRO A 101 -4.28 -0.62 -6.34
N ILE A 102 -3.91 -0.51 -7.62
CA ILE A 102 -2.64 -1.01 -8.16
C ILE A 102 -1.46 -0.03 -8.01
N LYS A 103 -1.71 1.23 -7.66
CA LYS A 103 -0.66 2.20 -7.29
C LYS A 103 -0.46 2.17 -5.79
N VAL A 104 0.38 1.27 -5.35
CA VAL A 104 0.57 1.00 -3.93
C VAL A 104 1.64 1.91 -3.35
N SER A 105 1.24 2.79 -2.45
CA SER A 105 2.16 3.62 -1.68
C SER A 105 2.34 3.05 -0.28
N ILE A 106 3.58 3.10 0.20
CA ILE A 106 3.94 2.85 1.60
C ILE A 106 4.58 4.11 2.18
N LEU A 107 4.32 4.37 3.45
CA LEU A 107 4.91 5.46 4.21
C LEU A 107 6.07 4.92 5.05
N ALA A 108 7.20 5.59 5.00
CA ALA A 108 8.27 5.43 5.96
C ALA A 108 7.96 6.28 7.21
N PRO A 109 8.46 5.91 8.41
CA PRO A 109 8.32 6.72 9.61
C PRO A 109 8.90 8.13 9.44
N GLY A 110 8.33 9.12 10.13
CA GLY A 110 8.83 10.50 10.15
C GLY A 110 7.82 11.56 9.73
N MET A 111 6.60 11.14 9.35
CA MET A 111 5.49 12.05 9.08
C MET A 111 4.23 11.50 9.75
N GLY A 112 3.62 12.32 10.60
CA GLY A 112 2.36 11.98 11.27
C GLY A 112 1.16 11.94 10.32
N ASP A 113 0.06 11.39 10.79
CA ASP A 113 -1.20 11.34 10.02
C ASP A 113 -1.78 12.75 9.73
N ASP A 114 -1.36 13.76 10.49
CA ASP A 114 -1.68 15.18 10.29
C ASP A 114 -0.82 15.87 9.21
N GLY A 115 0.20 15.17 8.69
CA GLY A 115 1.14 15.67 7.68
C GLY A 115 2.30 16.49 8.26
N GLU A 116 2.40 16.60 9.58
CA GLU A 116 3.53 17.27 10.24
C GLU A 116 4.72 16.29 10.38
N LEU A 117 5.93 16.87 10.41
CA LEU A 117 7.15 16.08 10.59
C LEU A 117 7.31 15.66 12.05
N GLU A 118 7.63 14.39 12.25
CA GLU A 118 8.02 13.87 13.56
C GLU A 118 9.47 14.21 13.90
N GLU A 119 9.84 14.11 15.19
CA GLU A 119 11.21 14.39 15.66
C GLU A 119 12.27 13.47 15.03
N SER A 120 11.87 12.26 14.69
CA SER A 120 12.73 11.25 14.07
C SER A 120 12.00 10.53 12.94
N GLY A 121 12.75 9.98 11.99
CA GLY A 121 12.14 9.27 10.87
C GLY A 121 13.16 8.59 9.98
N VAL A 122 12.65 7.86 8.99
CA VAL A 122 13.45 7.13 8.00
C VAL A 122 13.20 7.75 6.62
N PRO A 123 14.17 8.48 6.04
CA PRO A 123 13.99 9.06 4.72
C PRO A 123 13.71 7.98 3.66
N ALA A 124 12.63 8.16 2.90
CA ALA A 124 12.24 7.19 1.85
C ALA A 124 13.34 7.04 0.77
N ALA A 125 14.15 8.08 0.55
CA ALA A 125 15.28 8.01 -0.37
C ALA A 125 16.33 6.96 0.07
N LEU A 126 16.58 6.80 1.37
CA LEU A 126 17.48 5.78 1.91
C LEU A 126 16.92 4.38 1.66
N VAL A 127 15.62 4.18 1.94
CA VAL A 127 14.92 2.91 1.66
C VAL A 127 14.97 2.59 0.16
N THR A 128 14.72 3.57 -0.69
CA THR A 128 14.78 3.41 -2.15
C THR A 128 16.18 3.00 -2.63
N ALA A 129 17.22 3.59 -2.07
CA ALA A 129 18.61 3.21 -2.39
C ALA A 129 18.91 1.75 -1.98
N TRP A 130 18.40 1.33 -0.82
CA TRP A 130 18.49 -0.06 -0.37
C TRP A 130 17.75 -1.02 -1.30
N LEU A 131 16.50 -0.71 -1.64
CA LEU A 131 15.69 -1.49 -2.58
C LEU A 131 16.39 -1.64 -3.93
N GLY A 132 17.01 -0.55 -4.44
CA GLY A 132 17.75 -0.55 -5.70
C GLY A 132 18.93 -1.51 -5.70
N ARG A 133 19.65 -1.65 -4.57
CA ARG A 133 20.73 -2.65 -4.41
C ARG A 133 20.23 -4.09 -4.50
N HIS A 134 18.96 -4.31 -4.20
CA HIS A 134 18.29 -5.62 -4.28
C HIS A 134 17.48 -5.81 -5.57
N GLY A 135 17.69 -4.94 -6.57
CA GLY A 135 17.02 -5.02 -7.88
C GLY A 135 15.56 -4.60 -7.89
N ILE A 136 15.09 -3.87 -6.86
CA ILE A 136 13.72 -3.38 -6.74
C ILE A 136 13.72 -1.88 -7.01
N VAL A 137 12.96 -1.48 -8.05
CA VAL A 137 12.88 -0.08 -8.47
C VAL A 137 11.45 0.44 -8.24
N PRO A 138 11.24 1.35 -7.28
CA PRO A 138 9.95 2.00 -7.09
C PRO A 138 9.59 2.90 -8.28
N THR A 139 8.29 3.13 -8.48
CA THR A 139 7.82 4.06 -9.51
C THR A 139 8.05 5.52 -9.12
N ARG A 140 7.92 5.83 -7.83
CA ARG A 140 8.10 7.18 -7.29
C ARG A 140 8.57 7.12 -5.83
N THR A 141 9.41 8.07 -5.46
CA THR A 141 9.85 8.32 -4.09
C THR A 141 9.69 9.80 -3.77
N THR A 142 9.13 10.11 -2.61
CA THR A 142 9.11 11.45 -1.99
C THR A 142 9.91 11.40 -0.69
N ASP A 143 9.75 12.38 0.20
CA ASP A 143 10.52 12.42 1.45
C ASP A 143 10.22 11.21 2.35
N PHE A 144 8.94 10.83 2.50
CA PHE A 144 8.48 9.73 3.36
C PHE A 144 7.59 8.70 2.66
N GLN A 145 7.36 8.83 1.35
CA GLN A 145 6.47 7.92 0.62
C GLN A 145 7.22 7.23 -0.53
N ILE A 146 6.98 5.94 -0.68
CA ILE A 146 7.50 5.11 -1.76
C ILE A 146 6.32 4.47 -2.48
N MET A 147 6.20 4.67 -3.79
CA MET A 147 5.12 4.13 -4.59
C MET A 147 5.61 3.03 -5.53
N PHE A 148 4.86 1.93 -5.54
CA PHE A 148 5.04 0.79 -6.44
C PHE A 148 3.84 0.68 -7.37
N LEU A 149 4.08 0.40 -8.64
CA LEU A 149 3.04 0.07 -9.61
C LEU A 149 2.94 -1.45 -9.74
N PHE A 150 1.81 -1.99 -9.36
CA PHE A 150 1.47 -3.36 -9.66
C PHE A 150 1.00 -3.45 -11.10
N SER A 151 1.62 -4.30 -11.88
CA SER A 151 1.33 -4.51 -13.29
C SER A 151 1.26 -5.99 -13.60
N MET A 152 0.81 -6.34 -14.79
CA MET A 152 0.78 -7.73 -15.24
C MET A 152 2.13 -8.42 -15.04
N GLY A 153 2.11 -9.60 -14.43
CA GLY A 153 3.30 -10.37 -14.10
C GLY A 153 3.93 -10.04 -12.74
N ILE A 154 3.36 -9.14 -11.94
CA ILE A 154 3.66 -9.06 -10.51
C ILE A 154 2.92 -10.20 -9.81
N THR A 155 3.66 -11.03 -9.11
CA THR A 155 3.15 -12.21 -8.42
C THR A 155 3.52 -12.17 -6.94
N ARG A 156 2.89 -13.01 -6.14
CA ARG A 156 3.17 -13.14 -4.71
C ARG A 156 4.67 -13.35 -4.41
N GLY A 157 5.39 -14.08 -5.25
CA GLY A 157 6.83 -14.26 -5.08
C GLY A 157 7.61 -12.96 -5.23
N LYS A 158 7.23 -12.10 -6.17
CA LYS A 158 7.89 -10.82 -6.40
C LYS A 158 7.62 -9.81 -5.28
N TRP A 159 6.37 -9.61 -4.89
CA TRP A 159 6.08 -8.69 -3.80
C TRP A 159 6.44 -9.27 -2.43
N GLY A 160 6.49 -10.60 -2.26
CA GLY A 160 7.07 -11.24 -1.09
C GLY A 160 8.56 -10.91 -0.94
N THR A 161 9.31 -10.86 -2.05
CA THR A 161 10.70 -10.38 -2.06
C THR A 161 10.79 -8.92 -1.60
N LEU A 162 9.86 -8.06 -2.04
CA LEU A 162 9.81 -6.67 -1.58
C LEU A 162 9.60 -6.59 -0.06
N ILE A 163 8.64 -7.34 0.50
CA ILE A 163 8.41 -7.37 1.95
C ILE A 163 9.67 -7.82 2.70
N ASN A 164 10.28 -8.92 2.27
CA ASN A 164 11.50 -9.44 2.89
C ASN A 164 12.63 -8.40 2.85
N THR A 165 12.76 -7.67 1.74
CA THR A 165 13.78 -6.62 1.60
C THR A 165 13.51 -5.42 2.52
N LEU A 166 12.24 -5.06 2.74
CA LEU A 166 11.84 -4.02 3.69
C LEU A 166 12.10 -4.46 5.14
N CYS A 167 11.79 -5.70 5.50
CA CYS A 167 12.13 -6.27 6.81
C CYS A 167 13.65 -6.30 7.04
N SER A 168 14.42 -6.68 6.01
CA SER A 168 15.87 -6.67 6.07
C SER A 168 16.42 -5.25 6.23
N PHE A 169 15.85 -4.27 5.52
CA PHE A 169 16.19 -2.86 5.71
C PHE A 169 15.99 -2.44 7.17
N LYS A 170 14.78 -2.68 7.71
CA LYS A 170 14.48 -2.36 9.10
C LYS A 170 15.51 -2.96 10.06
N HIS A 171 15.79 -4.24 9.91
CA HIS A 171 16.77 -4.94 10.76
C HIS A 171 18.15 -4.27 10.74
N HIS A 172 18.65 -3.93 9.54
CA HIS A 172 19.96 -3.27 9.41
C HIS A 172 19.95 -1.83 9.93
N TYR A 173 18.84 -1.11 9.70
CA TYR A 173 18.68 0.25 10.18
C TYR A 173 18.66 0.32 11.71
N ASP A 174 17.88 -0.54 12.36
CA ASP A 174 17.79 -0.60 13.82
C ASP A 174 19.10 -1.07 14.47
N ALA A 175 19.79 -2.00 13.84
CA ALA A 175 21.10 -2.46 14.29
C ALA A 175 22.24 -1.43 14.02
N ASN A 176 21.92 -0.30 13.33
CA ASN A 176 22.90 0.70 12.90
C ASN A 176 24.11 0.07 12.20
N THR A 177 23.86 -0.93 11.36
CA THR A 177 24.92 -1.61 10.59
C THR A 177 25.35 -0.76 9.40
N PRO A 178 26.68 -0.64 9.15
CA PRO A 178 27.21 0.17 8.05
C PRO A 178 26.86 -0.38 6.65
#